data_a48b0e25e3fe83755e01fd6135e58779
#
_entry.id   a48b0e25e3fe83755e01fd6135e58779
#
_cell.length_a   1.000
_cell.length_b   1.000
_cell.length_c   1.000
_cell.angle_alpha   90.00
_cell.angle_beta   90.00
_cell.angle_gamma   90.00
#
_symmetry.space_group_name_H-M   'P 1'
#
loop_
_entity.id
_entity.type
_entity.pdbx_description
1 polymer ?
#
loop_
_entity_poly.entity_id
_entity_poly.type
_entity_poly.pdbx_seq_one_letter_code
_entity_poly.pdbx_strand_id
1 'polypeptide(L)'
;MEMLIDPICFMINLYASFVYAIIYLTIAIFPIEFEEVRGWNSVVGSLPFLGILIGLFFAAIVLMWSQTFYVKRLIANNNKPVPEARLVSMMIGSFFFSGGLFIIGWTSDRSIHWIAFCIGGACIGLGFFTIFQSSISYLVDVYLMLAASALAANMLMRSVLAGAFPLFANAMVTNLCIGWACSVLGFIAAAMIPIPFLFYIYGKKLRARGKRSAKSL
;
A
#
# COMPACT_ATOMS: atom_id res chain seq x y z
N MET A 1 -11.37 -5.53 -19.31
CA MET A 1 -12.42 -4.71 -18.70
C MET A 1 -13.44 -5.49 -17.87
N GLU A 2 -13.82 -6.67 -18.24
CA GLU A 2 -14.81 -7.48 -17.49
C GLU A 2 -14.36 -7.93 -16.08
N MET A 3 -13.06 -7.93 -15.78
CA MET A 3 -12.52 -8.24 -14.46
C MET A 3 -12.75 -7.14 -13.41
N LEU A 4 -12.93 -5.88 -13.84
CA LEU A 4 -13.28 -4.76 -12.97
C LEU A 4 -14.73 -4.81 -12.46
N ILE A 5 -15.56 -5.67 -13.06
CA ILE A 5 -16.96 -5.87 -12.65
C ILE A 5 -17.06 -6.82 -11.45
N ASP A 6 -16.02 -7.63 -11.20
CA ASP A 6 -15.99 -8.51 -10.03
C ASP A 6 -15.66 -7.67 -8.77
N PRO A 7 -16.57 -7.59 -7.79
CA PRO A 7 -16.43 -6.66 -6.65
C PRO A 7 -15.17 -6.93 -5.81
N ILE A 8 -14.71 -8.18 -5.76
CA ILE A 8 -13.48 -8.54 -5.03
C ILE A 8 -12.26 -7.95 -5.73
N CYS A 9 -12.17 -8.18 -7.05
CA CYS A 9 -11.08 -7.65 -7.86
C CYS A 9 -11.04 -6.12 -7.80
N PHE A 10 -12.21 -5.49 -7.96
CA PHE A 10 -12.33 -4.03 -7.94
C PHE A 10 -11.86 -3.42 -6.61
N MET A 11 -12.35 -3.93 -5.47
CA MET A 11 -12.01 -3.38 -4.15
C MET A 11 -10.54 -3.54 -3.79
N ILE A 12 -9.95 -4.70 -4.08
CA ILE A 12 -8.52 -4.92 -3.82
C ILE A 12 -7.66 -4.06 -4.74
N ASN A 13 -8.04 -3.97 -6.01
CA ASN A 13 -7.33 -3.12 -6.97
C ASN A 13 -7.45 -1.64 -6.60
N LEU A 14 -8.62 -1.18 -6.16
CA LEU A 14 -8.83 0.18 -5.70
C LEU A 14 -7.94 0.50 -4.49
N TYR A 15 -7.92 -0.40 -3.50
CA TYR A 15 -7.08 -0.23 -2.32
C TYR A 15 -5.58 -0.20 -2.67
N ALA A 16 -5.09 -1.17 -3.44
CA ALA A 16 -3.70 -1.22 -3.85
C ALA A 16 -3.30 0.00 -4.70
N SER A 17 -4.19 0.48 -5.57
CA SER A 17 -3.97 1.65 -6.42
C SER A 17 -3.94 2.94 -5.61
N PHE A 18 -4.77 3.06 -4.59
CA PHE A 18 -4.77 4.19 -3.68
C PHE A 18 -3.46 4.27 -2.88
N VAL A 19 -3.02 3.15 -2.30
CA VAL A 19 -1.73 3.05 -1.59
C VAL A 19 -0.56 3.39 -2.52
N TYR A 20 -0.63 2.94 -3.77
CA TYR A 20 0.35 3.26 -4.80
C TYR A 20 0.37 4.76 -5.16
N ALA A 21 -0.78 5.39 -5.26
CA ALA A 21 -0.89 6.83 -5.51
C ALA A 21 -0.30 7.66 -4.37
N ILE A 22 -0.50 7.25 -3.12
CA ILE A 22 0.06 7.93 -1.95
C ILE A 22 1.59 7.84 -1.93
N ILE A 23 2.20 6.72 -2.30
CA ILE A 23 3.67 6.63 -2.33
C ILE A 23 4.26 7.62 -3.36
N TYR A 24 3.63 7.78 -4.53
CA TYR A 24 4.06 8.78 -5.50
C TYR A 24 3.93 10.21 -4.98
N LEU A 25 2.84 10.50 -4.27
CA LEU A 25 2.66 11.78 -3.62
C LEU A 25 3.71 11.99 -2.51
N THR A 26 4.01 10.97 -1.72
CA THR A 26 5.06 11.04 -0.69
C THR A 26 6.43 11.32 -1.31
N ILE A 27 6.77 10.65 -2.43
CA ILE A 27 8.02 10.91 -3.17
C ILE A 27 8.09 12.36 -3.65
N ALA A 28 6.96 12.95 -4.07
CA ALA A 28 6.92 14.36 -4.48
C ALA A 28 7.06 15.33 -3.29
N ILE A 29 6.58 14.97 -2.10
CA ILE A 29 6.66 15.82 -0.89
C ILE A 29 8.08 15.85 -0.30
N PHE A 30 8.87 14.78 -0.43
CA PHE A 30 10.21 14.70 0.17
C PHE A 30 11.14 15.85 -0.26
N PRO A 31 11.32 16.16 -1.56
CA PRO A 31 12.11 17.31 -1.97
C PRO A 31 11.57 18.63 -1.42
N ILE A 32 10.25 18.83 -1.42
CA ILE A 32 9.62 20.05 -0.92
C ILE A 32 9.99 20.25 0.57
N GLU A 33 9.86 19.20 1.39
CA GLU A 33 10.19 19.28 2.82
C GLU A 33 11.67 19.58 3.07
N PHE A 34 12.59 18.89 2.39
CA PHE A 34 14.01 18.99 2.70
C PHE A 34 14.71 20.14 1.97
N GLU A 35 14.31 20.45 0.73
CA GLU A 35 14.94 21.52 -0.05
C GLU A 35 14.28 22.87 0.23
N GLU A 36 12.93 22.96 0.15
CA GLU A 36 12.24 24.24 0.28
C GLU A 36 12.00 24.63 1.74
N VAL A 37 11.48 23.69 2.59
CA VAL A 37 11.15 24.01 3.98
C VAL A 37 12.40 24.06 4.84
N ARG A 38 13.31 23.08 4.76
CA ARG A 38 14.53 22.99 5.59
C ARG A 38 15.74 23.66 4.98
N GLY A 39 15.72 23.99 3.68
CA GLY A 39 16.80 24.69 2.99
C GLY A 39 18.04 23.84 2.77
N TRP A 40 17.91 22.51 2.67
CA TRP A 40 19.03 21.62 2.43
C TRP A 40 19.43 21.62 0.94
N ASN A 41 20.69 21.32 0.67
CA ASN A 41 21.16 21.12 -0.70
C ASN A 41 20.50 19.86 -1.28
N SER A 42 20.19 19.84 -2.58
CA SER A 42 19.49 18.77 -3.29
C SER A 42 20.13 17.37 -3.06
N VAL A 43 21.46 17.30 -2.98
CA VAL A 43 22.18 16.05 -2.69
C VAL A 43 21.88 15.53 -1.28
N VAL A 44 21.88 16.41 -0.27
CA VAL A 44 21.60 16.05 1.12
C VAL A 44 20.10 15.83 1.33
N GLY A 45 19.26 16.60 0.64
CA GLY A 45 17.80 16.50 0.65
C GLY A 45 17.27 15.18 0.10
N SER A 46 18.06 14.46 -0.70
CA SER A 46 17.69 13.12 -1.19
C SER A 46 18.04 11.97 -0.22
N LEU A 47 18.93 12.19 0.77
CA LEU A 47 19.28 11.14 1.74
C LEU A 47 18.08 10.55 2.52
N PRO A 48 17.04 11.30 2.87
CA PRO A 48 15.85 10.77 3.52
C PRO A 48 15.12 9.67 2.77
N PHE A 49 15.30 9.55 1.44
CA PHE A 49 14.79 8.41 0.68
C PHE A 49 15.37 7.07 1.12
N LEU A 50 16.56 7.07 1.76
CA LEU A 50 17.11 5.88 2.40
C LEU A 50 16.19 5.35 3.50
N GLY A 51 15.40 6.20 4.15
CA GLY A 51 14.36 5.77 5.09
C GLY A 51 13.36 4.83 4.43
N ILE A 52 12.84 5.20 3.26
CA ILE A 52 11.91 4.36 2.49
C ILE A 52 12.60 3.04 2.08
N LEU A 53 13.86 3.08 1.65
CA LEU A 53 14.62 1.88 1.27
C LEU A 53 14.78 0.91 2.45
N ILE A 54 15.10 1.43 3.64
CA ILE A 54 15.16 0.63 4.87
C ILE A 54 13.79 -0.01 5.16
N GLY A 55 12.70 0.76 4.99
CA GLY A 55 11.34 0.25 5.14
C GLY A 55 11.03 -0.91 4.17
N LEU A 56 11.45 -0.80 2.90
CA LEU A 56 11.32 -1.87 1.91
C LEU A 56 12.09 -3.13 2.32
N PHE A 57 13.28 -2.98 2.91
CA PHE A 57 14.06 -4.11 3.40
C PHE A 57 13.35 -4.85 4.53
N PHE A 58 12.81 -4.12 5.52
CA PHE A 58 12.00 -4.73 6.58
C PHE A 58 10.70 -5.36 6.04
N ALA A 59 10.09 -4.76 5.03
CA ALA A 59 8.92 -5.34 4.35
C ALA A 59 9.24 -6.71 3.73
N ALA A 60 10.42 -6.86 3.12
CA ALA A 60 10.85 -8.15 2.57
C ALA A 60 10.97 -9.22 3.66
N ILE A 61 11.48 -8.87 4.86
CA ILE A 61 11.55 -9.79 6.00
C ILE A 61 10.13 -10.21 6.45
N VAL A 62 9.22 -9.26 6.58
CA VAL A 62 7.81 -9.53 6.93
C VAL A 62 7.15 -10.45 5.89
N LEU A 63 7.40 -10.23 4.62
CA LEU A 63 6.86 -11.06 3.54
C LEU A 63 7.45 -12.48 3.55
N MET A 64 8.75 -12.64 3.79
CA MET A 64 9.37 -13.96 3.95
C MET A 64 8.76 -14.73 5.13
N TRP A 65 8.56 -14.06 6.27
CA TRP A 65 7.87 -14.67 7.40
C TRP A 65 6.43 -15.06 7.06
N SER A 66 5.67 -14.17 6.41
CA SER A 66 4.31 -14.45 5.97
C SER A 66 4.24 -15.60 4.95
N GLN A 67 5.26 -15.74 4.07
CA GLN A 67 5.33 -16.83 3.12
C GLN A 67 5.48 -18.18 3.82
N THR A 68 6.27 -18.28 4.89
CA THR A 68 6.38 -19.54 5.67
C THR A 68 5.04 -19.93 6.31
N PHE A 69 4.27 -18.95 6.76
CA PHE A 69 2.92 -19.16 7.30
C PHE A 69 1.94 -19.60 6.21
N TYR A 70 2.02 -19.00 5.01
CA TYR A 70 1.21 -19.40 3.86
C TYR A 70 1.48 -20.83 3.44
N VAL A 71 2.77 -21.22 3.31
CA VAL A 71 3.16 -22.58 2.90
C VAL A 71 2.65 -23.63 3.87
N LYS A 72 2.71 -23.39 5.19
CA LYS A 72 2.16 -24.30 6.19
C LYS A 72 0.65 -24.51 6.00
N ARG A 73 -0.10 -23.45 5.70
CA ARG A 73 -1.54 -23.54 5.43
C ARG A 73 -1.85 -24.20 4.09
N LEU A 74 -1.03 -23.99 3.08
CA LEU A 74 -1.15 -24.61 1.76
C LEU A 74 -1.03 -26.13 1.87
N ILE A 75 0.00 -26.63 2.57
CA ILE A 75 0.23 -28.06 2.81
C ILE A 75 -0.93 -28.66 3.60
N ALA A 76 -1.40 -27.98 4.65
CA ALA A 76 -2.54 -28.43 5.44
C ALA A 76 -3.86 -28.50 4.65
N ASN A 77 -3.97 -27.75 3.56
CA ASN A 77 -5.15 -27.72 2.68
C ASN A 77 -4.97 -28.55 1.40
N ASN A 78 -4.20 -29.64 1.43
CA ASN A 78 -3.96 -30.52 0.29
C ASN A 78 -3.41 -29.79 -0.96
N ASN A 79 -2.50 -28.86 -0.78
CA ASN A 79 -1.90 -28.01 -1.83
C ASN A 79 -2.92 -27.13 -2.62
N LYS A 80 -4.12 -26.93 -2.08
CA LYS A 80 -5.06 -25.96 -2.66
C LYS A 80 -4.75 -24.55 -2.15
N PRO A 81 -4.74 -23.53 -3.02
CA PRO A 81 -4.46 -22.16 -2.61
C PRO A 81 -5.40 -21.66 -1.50
N VAL A 82 -4.83 -20.97 -0.53
CA VAL A 82 -5.57 -20.31 0.58
C VAL A 82 -5.31 -18.81 0.50
N PRO A 83 -5.99 -18.07 -0.41
CA PRO A 83 -5.71 -16.66 -0.65
C PRO A 83 -5.82 -15.80 0.60
N GLU A 84 -6.70 -16.17 1.55
CA GLU A 84 -6.87 -15.44 2.80
C GLU A 84 -5.60 -15.37 3.65
N ALA A 85 -4.72 -16.38 3.55
CA ALA A 85 -3.46 -16.38 4.28
C ALA A 85 -2.49 -15.28 3.80
N ARG A 86 -2.65 -14.79 2.56
CA ARG A 86 -1.89 -13.65 2.01
C ARG A 86 -2.29 -12.31 2.64
N LEU A 87 -3.52 -12.21 3.14
CA LEU A 87 -4.03 -10.95 3.70
C LEU A 87 -3.41 -10.60 5.06
N VAL A 88 -2.78 -11.56 5.74
CA VAL A 88 -2.15 -11.30 7.05
C VAL A 88 -1.03 -10.26 6.94
N SER A 89 -0.15 -10.38 5.94
CA SER A 89 0.88 -9.37 5.69
C SER A 89 0.31 -8.03 5.24
N MET A 90 -0.80 -8.04 4.48
CA MET A 90 -1.51 -6.84 4.08
C MET A 90 -2.10 -6.08 5.30
N MET A 91 -2.63 -6.81 6.29
CA MET A 91 -3.11 -6.22 7.55
C MET A 91 -1.98 -5.54 8.31
N ILE A 92 -0.85 -6.20 8.47
CA ILE A 92 0.33 -5.62 9.14
C ILE A 92 0.76 -4.34 8.40
N GLY A 93 0.88 -4.43 7.07
CA GLY A 93 1.27 -3.30 6.22
C GLY A 93 0.34 -2.11 6.33
N SER A 94 -0.98 -2.32 6.44
CA SER A 94 -1.96 -1.24 6.53
C SER A 94 -1.80 -0.37 7.78
N PHE A 95 -1.44 -0.97 8.92
CA PHE A 95 -1.13 -0.22 10.15
C PHE A 95 0.14 0.62 10.02
N PHE A 96 1.22 0.02 9.50
CA PHE A 96 2.48 0.73 9.32
C PHE A 96 2.35 1.85 8.28
N PHE A 97 1.59 1.63 7.22
CA PHE A 97 1.35 2.62 6.18
C PHE A 97 0.61 3.85 6.72
N SER A 98 -0.51 3.64 7.41
CA SER A 98 -1.29 4.71 8.01
C SER A 98 -0.50 5.42 9.11
N GLY A 99 0.17 4.68 10.01
CA GLY A 99 1.02 5.25 11.06
C GLY A 99 2.17 6.08 10.50
N GLY A 100 2.80 5.63 9.40
CA GLY A 100 3.87 6.35 8.73
C GLY A 100 3.41 7.71 8.17
N LEU A 101 2.20 7.77 7.60
CA LEU A 101 1.61 9.04 7.12
C LEU A 101 1.38 10.03 8.26
N PHE A 102 0.88 9.57 9.40
CA PHE A 102 0.72 10.44 10.58
C PHE A 102 2.07 10.91 11.12
N ILE A 103 3.07 10.02 11.19
CA ILE A 103 4.41 10.41 11.63
C ILE A 103 4.96 11.50 10.70
N ILE A 104 4.92 11.33 9.38
CA ILE A 104 5.36 12.34 8.43
C ILE A 104 4.60 13.64 8.62
N GLY A 105 3.27 13.58 8.70
CA GLY A 105 2.43 14.77 8.86
C GLY A 105 2.78 15.57 10.12
N TRP A 106 3.02 14.90 11.23
CA TRP A 106 3.26 15.56 12.50
C TRP A 106 4.73 15.93 12.75
N THR A 107 5.65 15.41 11.94
CA THR A 107 7.10 15.69 12.04
C THR A 107 7.62 16.57 10.91
N SER A 108 6.76 17.11 10.07
CA SER A 108 7.11 18.04 8.99
C SER A 108 7.44 19.47 9.50
N ASP A 109 7.37 19.72 10.80
CA ASP A 109 7.76 20.99 11.37
C ASP A 109 9.30 21.10 11.44
N ARG A 110 9.84 22.28 11.09
CA ARG A 110 11.26 22.61 11.10
C ARG A 110 11.92 22.48 12.51
N SER A 111 11.12 22.56 13.56
CA SER A 111 11.55 22.39 14.95
C SER A 111 11.86 20.93 15.31
N ILE A 112 11.33 19.97 14.56
CA ILE A 112 11.47 18.54 14.85
C ILE A 112 12.68 17.97 14.09
N HIS A 113 13.38 17.04 14.77
CA HIS A 113 14.56 16.42 14.20
C HIS A 113 14.20 15.62 12.92
N TRP A 114 14.97 15.80 11.86
CA TRP A 114 14.73 15.20 10.52
C TRP A 114 14.63 13.65 10.53
N ILE A 115 15.28 12.98 11.49
CA ILE A 115 15.21 11.52 11.65
C ILE A 115 13.78 11.03 11.86
N ALA A 116 12.92 11.78 12.56
CA ALA A 116 11.53 11.39 12.80
C ALA A 116 10.74 11.30 11.48
N PHE A 117 10.99 12.24 10.57
CA PHE A 117 10.42 12.19 9.23
C PHE A 117 10.90 10.96 8.42
N CYS A 118 12.21 10.62 8.53
CA CYS A 118 12.77 9.43 7.89
C CYS A 118 12.17 8.12 8.44
N ILE A 119 11.89 8.06 9.76
CA ILE A 119 11.20 6.91 10.37
C ILE A 119 9.79 6.77 9.81
N GLY A 120 9.05 7.87 9.63
CA GLY A 120 7.77 7.89 8.95
C GLY A 120 7.87 7.34 7.53
N GLY A 121 8.90 7.76 6.77
CA GLY A 121 9.21 7.24 5.44
C GLY A 121 9.48 5.74 5.43
N ALA A 122 10.21 5.23 6.42
CA ALA A 122 10.46 3.78 6.57
C ALA A 122 9.16 3.00 6.86
N CYS A 123 8.29 3.52 7.71
CA CYS A 123 6.98 2.92 7.97
C CYS A 123 6.09 2.90 6.72
N ILE A 124 6.08 3.98 5.93
CA ILE A 124 5.36 4.03 4.65
C ILE A 124 5.94 3.02 3.66
N GLY A 125 7.26 2.94 3.51
CA GLY A 125 7.93 1.99 2.62
C GLY A 125 7.60 0.54 2.99
N LEU A 126 7.64 0.19 4.28
CA LEU A 126 7.26 -1.12 4.80
C LEU A 126 5.79 -1.42 4.48
N GLY A 127 4.88 -0.50 4.82
CA GLY A 127 3.45 -0.66 4.60
C GLY A 127 3.10 -0.78 3.12
N PHE A 128 3.65 0.09 2.28
CA PHE A 128 3.45 0.08 0.83
C PHE A 128 3.81 -1.27 0.21
N PHE A 129 5.03 -1.74 0.45
CA PHE A 129 5.52 -2.95 -0.20
C PHE A 129 4.77 -4.21 0.26
N THR A 130 4.46 -4.31 1.56
CA THR A 130 3.68 -5.44 2.09
C THR A 130 2.26 -5.45 1.55
N ILE A 131 1.56 -4.32 1.48
CA ILE A 131 0.21 -4.22 0.90
C ILE A 131 0.24 -4.57 -0.57
N PHE A 132 1.17 -3.97 -1.32
CA PHE A 132 1.26 -4.12 -2.77
C PHE A 132 1.54 -5.57 -3.17
N GLN A 133 2.57 -6.19 -2.56
CA GLN A 133 2.95 -7.57 -2.86
C GLN A 133 1.87 -8.57 -2.45
N SER A 134 1.22 -8.34 -1.30
CA SER A 134 0.12 -9.19 -0.84
C SER A 134 -1.11 -9.09 -1.74
N SER A 135 -1.43 -7.89 -2.25
CA SER A 135 -2.53 -7.68 -3.19
C SER A 135 -2.31 -8.45 -4.50
N ILE A 136 -1.11 -8.37 -5.07
CA ILE A 136 -0.75 -9.10 -6.29
C ILE A 136 -0.86 -10.61 -6.06
N SER A 137 -0.26 -11.11 -4.98
CA SER A 137 -0.29 -12.54 -4.65
C SER A 137 -1.70 -13.04 -4.40
N TYR A 138 -2.54 -12.24 -3.72
CA TYR A 138 -3.94 -12.57 -3.50
C TYR A 138 -4.74 -12.67 -4.82
N LEU A 139 -4.55 -11.71 -5.73
CA LEU A 139 -5.21 -11.73 -7.04
C LEU A 139 -4.80 -12.97 -7.88
N VAL A 140 -3.53 -13.32 -7.85
CA VAL A 140 -3.03 -14.53 -8.54
C VAL A 140 -3.66 -15.79 -7.96
N ASP A 141 -3.70 -15.92 -6.62
CA ASP A 141 -4.26 -17.09 -5.95
C ASP A 141 -5.78 -17.21 -6.13
N VAL A 142 -6.51 -16.08 -6.28
CA VAL A 142 -7.97 -16.07 -6.50
C VAL A 142 -8.32 -16.34 -7.95
N TYR A 143 -7.57 -15.80 -8.90
CA TYR A 143 -7.94 -15.83 -10.33
C TYR A 143 -7.05 -16.73 -11.20
N LEU A 144 -6.40 -17.73 -10.65
CA LEU A 144 -5.42 -18.65 -11.26
C LEU A 144 -5.33 -18.59 -12.80
N MET A 145 -6.38 -19.02 -13.51
CA MET A 145 -6.43 -19.06 -14.98
C MET A 145 -6.57 -17.66 -15.63
N LEU A 146 -7.07 -16.68 -14.89
CA LEU A 146 -7.30 -15.32 -15.35
C LEU A 146 -6.37 -14.30 -14.67
N ALA A 147 -5.31 -14.77 -14.00
CA ALA A 147 -4.39 -13.97 -13.22
C ALA A 147 -3.79 -12.82 -14.05
N ALA A 148 -3.38 -13.09 -15.30
CA ALA A 148 -2.85 -12.07 -16.20
C ALA A 148 -3.84 -10.92 -16.45
N SER A 149 -5.11 -11.23 -16.63
CA SER A 149 -6.16 -10.23 -16.84
C SER A 149 -6.47 -9.44 -15.56
N ALA A 150 -6.44 -10.08 -14.39
CA ALA A 150 -6.62 -9.42 -13.10
C ALA A 150 -5.44 -8.48 -12.79
N LEU A 151 -4.21 -8.88 -13.09
CA LEU A 151 -3.01 -8.04 -12.95
C LEU A 151 -3.01 -6.88 -13.94
N ALA A 152 -3.45 -7.08 -15.18
CA ALA A 152 -3.59 -5.99 -16.16
C ALA A 152 -4.61 -4.94 -15.68
N ALA A 153 -5.75 -5.37 -15.12
CA ALA A 153 -6.73 -4.46 -14.52
C ALA A 153 -6.14 -3.68 -13.34
N ASN A 154 -5.34 -4.34 -12.47
CA ASN A 154 -4.61 -3.68 -11.38
C ASN A 154 -3.64 -2.62 -11.91
N MET A 155 -2.85 -2.96 -12.95
CA MET A 155 -1.91 -2.01 -13.56
C MET A 155 -2.60 -0.78 -14.12
N LEU A 156 -3.74 -0.94 -14.82
CA LEU A 156 -4.50 0.18 -15.36
C LEU A 156 -5.01 1.11 -14.26
N MET A 157 -5.67 0.57 -13.24
CA MET A 157 -6.22 1.36 -12.15
C MET A 157 -5.14 2.14 -11.39
N ARG A 158 -4.03 1.48 -11.04
CA ARG A 158 -2.96 2.15 -10.32
C ARG A 158 -2.26 3.21 -11.14
N SER A 159 -2.07 2.99 -12.47
CA SER A 159 -1.42 3.98 -13.35
C SER A 159 -2.25 5.25 -13.47
N VAL A 160 -3.58 5.12 -13.58
CA VAL A 160 -4.49 6.27 -13.64
C VAL A 160 -4.44 7.07 -12.32
N LEU A 161 -4.54 6.39 -11.17
CA LEU A 161 -4.50 7.06 -9.87
C LEU A 161 -3.12 7.65 -9.57
N ALA A 162 -2.04 6.93 -9.88
CA ALA A 162 -0.67 7.41 -9.67
C ALA A 162 -0.33 8.63 -10.55
N GLY A 163 -0.89 8.73 -11.74
CA GLY A 163 -0.74 9.91 -12.59
C GLY A 163 -1.58 11.09 -12.12
N ALA A 164 -2.76 10.85 -11.54
CA ALA A 164 -3.64 11.90 -11.06
C ALA A 164 -3.14 12.55 -9.75
N PHE A 165 -2.65 11.76 -8.79
CA PHE A 165 -2.30 12.25 -7.46
C PHE A 165 -1.18 13.32 -7.43
N PRO A 166 -0.07 13.18 -8.15
CA PRO A 166 0.97 14.21 -8.18
C PRO A 166 0.49 15.56 -8.72
N LEU A 167 -0.53 15.59 -9.59
CA LEU A 167 -1.13 16.84 -10.09
C LEU A 167 -1.78 17.65 -8.97
N PHE A 168 -2.33 16.97 -7.96
CA PHE A 168 -2.90 17.62 -6.79
C PHE A 168 -1.89 17.88 -5.66
N ALA A 169 -0.70 17.25 -5.72
CA ALA A 169 0.31 17.33 -4.66
C ALA A 169 0.70 18.78 -4.36
N ASN A 170 1.07 19.54 -5.38
CA ASN A 170 1.48 20.94 -5.22
C ASN A 170 0.34 21.79 -4.65
N ALA A 171 -0.87 21.68 -5.22
CA ALA A 171 -2.03 22.42 -4.73
C ALA A 171 -2.41 22.05 -3.30
N MET A 172 -2.24 20.79 -2.93
CA MET A 172 -2.53 20.29 -1.58
C MET A 172 -1.49 20.78 -0.56
N VAL A 173 -0.21 20.74 -0.90
CA VAL A 173 0.89 21.18 -0.02
C VAL A 173 0.87 22.70 0.15
N THR A 174 0.61 23.48 -0.90
CA THR A 174 0.57 24.95 -0.83
C THR A 174 -0.63 25.46 -0.05
N ASN A 175 -1.78 24.80 -0.11
CA ASN A 175 -3.00 25.26 0.57
C ASN A 175 -3.18 24.69 1.99
N LEU A 176 -2.74 23.44 2.26
CA LEU A 176 -2.96 22.76 3.54
C LEU A 176 -1.72 22.63 4.41
N CYS A 177 -0.53 22.98 3.93
CA CYS A 177 0.76 22.57 4.50
C CYS A 177 0.97 21.04 4.50
N ILE A 178 2.21 20.60 4.56
CA ILE A 178 2.58 19.18 4.49
C ILE A 178 1.93 18.37 5.63
N GLY A 179 1.90 18.94 6.84
CA GLY A 179 1.35 18.29 8.03
C GLY A 179 -0.12 17.88 7.89
N TRP A 180 -0.97 18.82 7.47
CA TRP A 180 -2.39 18.55 7.26
C TRP A 180 -2.64 17.68 6.03
N ALA A 181 -1.89 17.89 4.96
CA ALA A 181 -1.99 17.08 3.76
C ALA A 181 -1.74 15.59 4.06
N CYS A 182 -0.63 15.27 4.74
CA CYS A 182 -0.32 13.90 5.14
C CYS A 182 -1.31 13.34 6.18
N SER A 183 -1.85 14.19 7.09
CA SER A 183 -2.84 13.75 8.07
C SER A 183 -4.16 13.36 7.42
N VAL A 184 -4.66 14.13 6.44
CA VAL A 184 -5.87 13.79 5.68
C VAL A 184 -5.69 12.45 4.96
N LEU A 185 -4.55 12.24 4.29
CA LEU A 185 -4.25 10.98 3.63
C LEU A 185 -4.11 9.83 4.63
N GLY A 186 -3.54 10.10 5.82
CA GLY A 186 -3.44 9.17 6.92
C GLY A 186 -4.82 8.73 7.43
N PHE A 187 -5.78 9.66 7.58
CA PHE A 187 -7.16 9.32 7.95
C PHE A 187 -7.85 8.47 6.88
N ILE A 188 -7.67 8.80 5.60
CA ILE A 188 -8.23 7.98 4.52
C ILE A 188 -7.59 6.58 4.53
N ALA A 189 -6.27 6.48 4.68
CA ALA A 189 -5.57 5.20 4.79
C ALA A 189 -6.05 4.41 6.02
N ALA A 190 -6.27 5.07 7.16
CA ALA A 190 -6.83 4.45 8.37
C ALA A 190 -8.26 3.93 8.15
N ALA A 191 -9.10 4.69 7.45
CA ALA A 191 -10.45 4.27 7.09
C ALA A 191 -10.46 3.05 6.14
N MET A 192 -9.36 2.82 5.42
CA MET A 192 -9.20 1.67 4.54
C MET A 192 -8.61 0.43 5.24
N ILE A 193 -8.07 0.54 6.48
CA ILE A 193 -7.57 -0.59 7.27
C ILE A 193 -8.59 -1.74 7.41
N PRO A 194 -9.90 -1.51 7.61
CA PRO A 194 -10.88 -2.58 7.70
C PRO A 194 -10.99 -3.45 6.43
N ILE A 195 -10.59 -2.95 5.26
CA ILE A 195 -10.71 -3.68 3.99
C ILE A 195 -10.02 -5.05 4.03
N PRO A 196 -8.71 -5.17 4.34
CA PRO A 196 -8.05 -6.48 4.46
C PRO A 196 -8.71 -7.41 5.48
N PHE A 197 -9.21 -6.87 6.60
CA PHE A 197 -9.90 -7.66 7.62
C PHE A 197 -11.23 -8.22 7.13
N LEU A 198 -12.02 -7.41 6.43
CA LEU A 198 -13.27 -7.84 5.82
C LEU A 198 -13.03 -8.95 4.79
N PHE A 199 -11.99 -8.83 3.96
CA PHE A 199 -11.63 -9.89 3.01
C PHE A 199 -11.09 -11.15 3.71
N TYR A 200 -10.41 -11.01 4.84
CA TYR A 200 -9.97 -12.17 5.63
C TYR A 200 -11.14 -12.96 6.21
N ILE A 201 -12.16 -12.27 6.73
CA ILE A 201 -13.33 -12.91 7.38
C ILE A 201 -14.35 -13.39 6.35
N TYR A 202 -14.67 -12.55 5.37
CA TYR A 202 -15.75 -12.80 4.42
C TYR A 202 -15.28 -13.26 3.04
N GLY A 203 -13.97 -13.37 2.80
CA GLY A 203 -13.40 -13.69 1.48
C GLY A 203 -13.96 -14.96 0.85
N LYS A 204 -14.13 -16.03 1.64
CA LYS A 204 -14.74 -17.28 1.17
C LYS A 204 -16.20 -17.09 0.69
N LYS A 205 -17.02 -16.32 1.43
CA LYS A 205 -18.42 -16.05 1.05
C LYS A 205 -18.51 -15.15 -0.19
N LEU A 206 -17.62 -14.18 -0.27
CA LEU A 206 -17.56 -13.27 -1.41
C LEU A 206 -17.13 -13.99 -2.69
N ARG A 207 -16.13 -14.87 -2.62
CA ARG A 207 -15.68 -15.69 -3.74
C ARG A 207 -16.78 -16.63 -4.25
N ALA A 208 -17.55 -17.24 -3.34
CA ALA A 208 -18.67 -18.10 -3.72
C ALA A 208 -19.78 -17.36 -4.49
N ARG A 209 -19.90 -16.03 -4.31
CA ARG A 209 -20.85 -15.19 -5.07
C ARG A 209 -20.28 -14.62 -6.37
N GLY A 210 -18.96 -14.55 -6.51
CA GLY A 210 -18.30 -14.06 -7.72
C GLY A 210 -18.40 -15.09 -8.85
N LYS A 211 -18.97 -14.71 -10.00
CA LYS A 211 -19.16 -15.62 -11.15
C LYS A 211 -17.87 -16.23 -11.72
N ARG A 212 -16.71 -15.62 -11.45
CA ARG A 212 -15.40 -16.02 -11.99
C ARG A 212 -14.44 -16.53 -10.94
N SER A 213 -14.49 -16.00 -9.73
CA SER A 213 -13.73 -16.51 -8.59
C SER A 213 -14.25 -17.87 -8.10
N ALA A 214 -15.52 -18.20 -8.36
CA ALA A 214 -16.10 -19.51 -8.09
C ALA A 214 -15.56 -20.65 -9.01
N LYS A 215 -14.99 -20.32 -10.18
CA LYS A 215 -14.38 -21.31 -11.09
C LYS A 215 -12.97 -21.74 -10.67
N SER A 216 -12.37 -21.12 -9.68
CA SER A 216 -11.04 -21.43 -9.13
C SER A 216 -11.11 -22.21 -7.80
N LEU A 217 -12.30 -22.55 -7.31
CA LEU A 217 -12.56 -23.44 -6.18
C LEU A 217 -12.67 -24.90 -6.63
#